data_5a4cb4b386373f08f29bbe67b93c54d6
#
_entry.id   5a4cb4b386373f08f29bbe67b93c54d6
#
_cell.length_a   1.000
_cell.length_b   1.000
_cell.length_c   1.000
_cell.angle_alpha   90.00
_cell.angle_beta   90.00
_cell.angle_gamma   90.00
#
_symmetry.space_group_name_H-M   'P 1'
#
loop_
_entity.id
_entity.type
_entity.pdbx_description
1 polymer ?
#
loop_
_entity_poly.entity_id
_entity_poly.type
_entity_poly.pdbx_seq_one_letter_code
_entity_poly.pdbx_strand_id
1 'polypeptide(L)'
;MADITMLILTDHDWFREQFAKLDDLQAQTPVDQRALERVWRPLADKLDVHAYIEEKIFYPQLLKRGTDDAEGETLDAIGDHNDIRDGVRDANAAAIATDEWWAAVGRTRLANDDHMGEEEREGLADFRRHAPIGLREALGRQYREFMAQHPTTKGLSIVDRDPESYVEEQEGATRSPRKDFSLGIGSLKGE
;
A
#
# COMPACT_ATOMS: atom_id res chain seq x y z
N MET A 1 14.52 -14.18 7.41
CA MET A 1 14.19 -13.34 6.25
C MET A 1 12.99 -12.50 6.63
N ALA A 2 12.82 -11.28 6.13
CA ALA A 2 11.70 -10.45 6.55
C ALA A 2 10.40 -10.88 5.85
N ASP A 3 9.39 -11.13 6.63
CA ASP A 3 8.01 -11.41 6.27
C ASP A 3 7.34 -10.10 5.83
N ILE A 4 6.48 -10.13 4.80
CA ILE A 4 5.82 -8.92 4.28
C ILE A 4 5.03 -8.18 5.37
N THR A 5 4.34 -8.89 6.26
CA THR A 5 3.56 -8.25 7.34
C THR A 5 4.44 -7.47 8.32
N MET A 6 5.69 -7.89 8.51
CA MET A 6 6.65 -7.16 9.34
C MET A 6 7.23 -5.94 8.64
N LEU A 7 7.35 -5.99 7.31
CA LEU A 7 7.83 -4.85 6.51
C LEU A 7 6.77 -3.75 6.45
N ILE A 8 5.50 -4.12 6.24
CA ILE A 8 4.35 -3.21 6.29
C ILE A 8 4.32 -2.51 7.67
N LEU A 9 4.33 -3.26 8.78
CA LEU A 9 4.39 -2.68 10.12
C LEU A 9 5.59 -1.75 10.35
N THR A 10 6.76 -2.07 9.77
CA THR A 10 7.93 -1.19 9.84
C THR A 10 7.70 0.13 9.12
N ASP A 11 6.98 0.11 7.99
CA ASP A 11 6.61 1.31 7.26
C ASP A 11 5.57 2.13 8.02
N HIS A 12 4.59 1.49 8.66
CA HIS A 12 3.62 2.15 9.54
C HIS A 12 4.28 2.89 10.71
N ASP A 13 5.24 2.24 11.39
CA ASP A 13 6.00 2.87 12.46
C ASP A 13 6.79 4.08 11.94
N TRP A 14 7.38 3.95 10.74
CA TRP A 14 8.09 5.06 10.11
C TRP A 14 7.13 6.22 9.76
N PHE A 15 5.92 5.97 9.27
CA PHE A 15 4.92 7.02 9.00
C PHE A 15 4.55 7.78 10.28
N ARG A 16 4.25 7.06 11.36
CA ARG A 16 3.98 7.68 12.68
C ARG A 16 5.11 8.59 13.13
N GLU A 17 6.35 8.15 12.95
CA GLU A 17 7.53 8.97 13.28
C GLU A 17 7.65 10.24 12.41
N GLN A 18 7.33 10.16 11.10
CA GLN A 18 7.40 11.34 10.25
C GLN A 18 6.31 12.35 10.58
N PHE A 19 5.08 11.91 10.85
CA PHE A 19 4.00 12.80 11.29
C PHE A 19 4.34 13.45 12.64
N ALA A 20 4.91 12.73 13.60
CA ALA A 20 5.38 13.30 14.85
C ALA A 20 6.48 14.37 14.65
N LYS A 21 7.40 14.17 13.69
CA LYS A 21 8.40 15.20 13.32
C LYS A 21 7.77 16.45 12.74
N LEU A 22 6.68 16.32 11.96
CA LEU A 22 5.93 17.48 11.47
C LEU A 22 5.29 18.27 12.62
N ASP A 23 4.73 17.58 13.61
CA ASP A 23 4.18 18.23 14.82
C ASP A 23 5.27 19.02 15.59
N ASP A 24 6.44 18.39 15.79
CA ASP A 24 7.57 19.03 16.45
C ASP A 24 8.06 20.29 15.71
N LEU A 25 8.06 20.25 14.37
CA LEU A 25 8.42 21.39 13.54
C LEU A 25 7.36 22.48 13.55
N GLN A 26 6.06 22.12 13.60
CA GLN A 26 4.95 23.06 13.71
C GLN A 26 5.00 23.86 15.01
N ALA A 27 5.44 23.23 16.10
CA ALA A 27 5.55 23.88 17.41
C ALA A 27 6.70 24.92 17.50
N GLN A 28 7.60 24.97 16.51
CA GLN A 28 8.75 25.87 16.52
C GLN A 28 8.35 27.29 16.11
N THR A 29 9.04 28.28 16.65
CA THR A 29 8.85 29.69 16.28
C THR A 29 10.22 30.37 16.05
N PRO A 30 10.52 30.82 14.84
CA PRO A 30 9.72 30.74 13.61
C PRO A 30 9.69 29.32 13.05
N VAL A 31 8.65 28.99 12.27
CA VAL A 31 8.52 27.71 11.58
C VAL A 31 9.57 27.59 10.47
N ASP A 32 10.33 26.51 10.47
CA ASP A 32 11.31 26.20 9.40
C ASP A 32 10.62 25.44 8.24
N GLN A 33 10.17 26.19 7.23
CA GLN A 33 9.52 25.63 6.05
C GLN A 33 10.41 24.62 5.29
N ARG A 34 11.74 24.82 5.27
CA ARG A 34 12.67 23.89 4.62
C ARG A 34 12.78 22.58 5.41
N ALA A 35 12.71 22.65 6.72
CA ALA A 35 12.66 21.44 7.54
C ALA A 35 11.37 20.66 7.31
N LEU A 36 10.22 21.34 7.25
CA LEU A 36 8.93 20.73 6.90
C LEU A 36 8.99 20.05 5.53
N GLU A 37 9.53 20.72 4.51
CA GLU A 37 9.67 20.16 3.17
C GLU A 37 10.54 18.89 3.15
N ARG A 38 11.63 18.86 3.90
CA ARG A 38 12.52 17.70 4.01
C ARG A 38 11.85 16.48 4.67
N VAL A 39 10.85 16.70 5.53
CA VAL A 39 10.08 15.63 6.15
C VAL A 39 8.91 15.22 5.25
N TRP A 40 8.16 16.22 4.74
CA TRP A 40 6.93 15.95 3.99
C TRP A 40 7.16 15.24 2.66
N ARG A 41 8.12 15.71 1.84
CA ARG A 41 8.32 15.12 0.50
C ARG A 41 8.59 13.61 0.54
N PRO A 42 9.55 13.09 1.34
CA PRO A 42 9.75 11.66 1.43
C PRO A 42 8.56 10.91 2.04
N LEU A 43 7.82 11.55 2.94
CA LEU A 43 6.62 10.98 3.55
C LEU A 43 5.52 10.81 2.49
N ALA A 44 5.20 11.85 1.75
CA ALA A 44 4.21 11.83 0.68
C ALA A 44 4.54 10.79 -0.41
N ASP A 45 5.78 10.78 -0.90
CA ASP A 45 6.22 9.76 -1.87
C ASP A 45 6.06 8.34 -1.31
N LYS A 46 6.44 8.12 -0.05
CA LYS A 46 6.42 6.78 0.53
C LYS A 46 5.00 6.31 0.85
N LEU A 47 4.08 7.18 1.25
CA LEU A 47 2.66 6.84 1.41
C LEU A 47 2.08 6.28 0.10
N ASP A 48 2.27 6.98 -1.01
CA ASP A 48 1.78 6.55 -2.31
C ASP A 48 2.43 5.26 -2.83
N VAL A 49 3.75 5.09 -2.63
CA VAL A 49 4.50 3.91 -3.06
C VAL A 49 4.12 2.69 -2.24
N HIS A 50 3.88 2.86 -0.94
CA HIS A 50 3.44 1.84 0.00
C HIS A 50 2.05 1.32 -0.37
N ALA A 51 1.07 2.21 -0.49
CA ALA A 51 -0.27 1.85 -0.96
C ALA A 51 -0.23 1.13 -2.32
N TYR A 52 0.58 1.63 -3.26
CA TYR A 52 0.72 1.02 -4.58
C TYR A 52 1.24 -0.42 -4.52
N ILE A 53 2.26 -0.70 -3.71
CA ILE A 53 2.84 -2.06 -3.66
C ILE A 53 1.92 -3.04 -2.91
N GLU A 54 1.18 -2.58 -1.90
CA GLU A 54 0.19 -3.41 -1.23
C GLU A 54 -0.93 -3.82 -2.17
N GLU A 55 -1.45 -2.90 -2.97
CA GLU A 55 -2.42 -3.19 -4.02
C GLU A 55 -1.89 -4.16 -5.08
N LYS A 56 -0.58 -4.25 -5.27
CA LYS A 56 0.02 -5.15 -6.25
C LYS A 56 0.33 -6.54 -5.73
N ILE A 57 0.74 -6.66 -4.47
CA ILE A 57 1.23 -7.95 -3.96
C ILE A 57 0.59 -8.42 -2.66
N PHE A 58 0.10 -7.51 -1.79
CA PHE A 58 -0.46 -7.91 -0.51
C PHE A 58 -1.96 -8.23 -0.62
N TYR A 59 -2.80 -7.27 -0.98
CA TYR A 59 -4.26 -7.49 -1.07
C TYR A 59 -4.68 -8.60 -2.04
N PRO A 60 -4.04 -8.80 -3.23
CA PRO A 60 -4.34 -9.95 -4.06
C PRO A 60 -4.07 -11.29 -3.39
N GLN A 61 -3.16 -11.34 -2.41
CA GLN A 61 -2.88 -12.54 -1.64
C GLN A 61 -3.75 -12.65 -0.39
N LEU A 62 -4.12 -11.52 0.23
CA LEU A 62 -5.11 -11.48 1.31
C LEU A 62 -6.44 -12.06 0.82
N LEU A 63 -6.97 -11.59 -0.30
CA LEU A 63 -8.19 -12.11 -0.95
C LEU A 63 -8.14 -13.61 -1.24
N LYS A 64 -6.95 -14.18 -1.51
CA LYS A 64 -6.78 -15.61 -1.82
C LYS A 64 -6.57 -16.49 -0.61
N ARG A 65 -6.13 -15.96 0.50
CA ARG A 65 -5.62 -16.70 1.67
C ARG A 65 -6.28 -16.33 2.97
N GLY A 66 -6.86 -15.14 3.03
CA GLY A 66 -7.60 -14.66 4.20
C GLY A 66 -8.89 -15.41 4.42
N THR A 67 -9.62 -14.98 5.42
CA THR A 67 -10.94 -15.47 5.77
C THR A 67 -12.03 -14.84 4.90
N ASP A 68 -13.29 -15.12 5.24
CA ASP A 68 -14.47 -14.56 4.56
C ASP A 68 -14.56 -13.01 4.69
N ASP A 69 -13.81 -12.39 5.62
CA ASP A 69 -13.77 -10.94 5.82
C ASP A 69 -12.72 -10.25 4.95
N ALA A 70 -11.81 -11.00 4.31
CA ALA A 70 -10.72 -10.44 3.52
C ALA A 70 -11.18 -9.54 2.36
N GLU A 71 -12.40 -9.75 1.84
CA GLU A 71 -13.02 -8.90 0.82
C GLU A 71 -13.39 -7.53 1.42
N GLY A 72 -14.09 -7.50 2.55
CA GLY A 72 -14.46 -6.27 3.26
C GLY A 72 -13.22 -5.45 3.63
N GLU A 73 -12.22 -6.09 4.26
CA GLU A 73 -10.95 -5.48 4.61
C GLU A 73 -10.21 -4.89 3.38
N THR A 74 -10.29 -5.57 2.22
CA THR A 74 -9.67 -5.06 0.99
C THR A 74 -10.44 -3.87 0.41
N LEU A 75 -11.79 -3.89 0.43
CA LEU A 75 -12.61 -2.78 -0.03
C LEU A 75 -12.32 -1.51 0.79
N ASP A 76 -12.32 -1.62 2.10
CA ASP A 76 -12.05 -0.51 3.01
C ASP A 76 -10.63 0.06 2.79
N ALA A 77 -9.62 -0.81 2.72
CA ALA A 77 -8.24 -0.41 2.48
C ALA A 77 -8.02 0.33 1.14
N ILE A 78 -8.69 -0.08 0.06
CA ILE A 78 -8.60 0.63 -1.23
C ILE A 78 -9.27 2.01 -1.13
N GLY A 79 -10.37 2.13 -0.38
CA GLY A 79 -11.02 3.41 -0.08
C GLY A 79 -10.08 4.35 0.69
N ASP A 80 -9.47 3.85 1.77
CA ASP A 80 -8.52 4.60 2.59
C ASP A 80 -7.30 5.07 1.79
N HIS A 81 -6.77 4.21 0.91
CA HIS A 81 -5.67 4.58 0.02
C HIS A 81 -6.04 5.75 -0.90
N ASN A 82 -7.29 5.82 -1.38
CA ASN A 82 -7.76 6.96 -2.16
C ASN A 82 -7.79 8.23 -1.32
N ASP A 83 -8.31 8.16 -0.08
CA ASP A 83 -8.35 9.31 0.84
C ASP A 83 -6.95 9.81 1.22
N ILE A 84 -6.00 8.90 1.43
CA ILE A 84 -4.58 9.23 1.66
C ILE A 84 -4.00 9.95 0.44
N ARG A 85 -4.22 9.44 -0.78
CA ARG A 85 -3.78 10.06 -2.04
C ARG A 85 -4.37 11.44 -2.25
N ASP A 86 -5.66 11.61 -1.96
CA ASP A 86 -6.33 12.90 -2.04
C ASP A 86 -5.67 13.91 -1.11
N GLY A 87 -5.43 13.54 0.13
CA GLY A 87 -4.73 14.38 1.09
C GLY A 87 -3.30 14.72 0.67
N VAL A 88 -2.54 13.75 0.13
CA VAL A 88 -1.20 13.96 -0.41
C VAL A 88 -1.22 14.93 -1.60
N ARG A 89 -2.16 14.77 -2.54
CA ARG A 89 -2.32 15.68 -3.69
C ARG A 89 -2.61 17.12 -3.24
N ASP A 90 -3.54 17.27 -2.30
CA ASP A 90 -3.93 18.58 -1.77
C ASP A 90 -2.75 19.26 -1.06
N ALA A 91 -2.02 18.53 -0.21
CA ALA A 91 -0.85 19.07 0.48
C ALA A 91 0.26 19.45 -0.50
N ASN A 92 0.49 18.64 -1.54
CA ASN A 92 1.49 18.95 -2.58
C ASN A 92 1.10 20.16 -3.45
N ALA A 93 -0.20 20.49 -3.56
CA ALA A 93 -0.70 21.65 -4.28
C ALA A 93 -0.64 22.94 -3.44
N ALA A 94 -0.65 22.85 -2.12
CA ALA A 94 -0.63 23.99 -1.22
C ALA A 94 0.81 24.45 -0.93
N ALA A 95 0.96 25.74 -0.57
CA ALA A 95 2.25 26.25 -0.11
C ALA A 95 2.56 25.75 1.30
N ILE A 96 3.78 25.24 1.50
CA ILE A 96 4.22 24.66 2.79
C ILE A 96 4.05 25.65 3.94
N ALA A 97 3.55 25.16 5.06
CA ALA A 97 3.26 25.85 6.30
C ALA A 97 2.08 26.85 6.24
N THR A 98 1.29 26.85 5.16
CA THR A 98 0.00 27.57 5.15
C THR A 98 -1.08 26.76 5.89
N ASP A 99 -2.19 27.41 6.24
CA ASP A 99 -3.33 26.73 6.89
C ASP A 99 -3.92 25.64 5.98
N GLU A 100 -3.95 25.88 4.66
CA GLU A 100 -4.40 24.90 3.67
C GLU A 100 -3.48 23.67 3.63
N TRP A 101 -2.16 23.90 3.70
CA TRP A 101 -1.18 22.83 3.74
C TRP A 101 -1.35 21.98 5.01
N TRP A 102 -1.46 22.61 6.17
CA TRP A 102 -1.65 21.92 7.44
C TRP A 102 -2.97 21.17 7.50
N ALA A 103 -4.03 21.73 6.91
CA ALA A 103 -5.33 21.05 6.82
C ALA A 103 -5.23 19.79 5.95
N ALA A 104 -4.52 19.85 4.83
CA ALA A 104 -4.31 18.70 3.95
C ALA A 104 -3.44 17.63 4.61
N VAL A 105 -2.31 18.00 5.24
CA VAL A 105 -1.46 17.07 6.02
C VAL A 105 -2.27 16.41 7.13
N GLY A 106 -3.13 17.16 7.82
CA GLY A 106 -4.00 16.63 8.87
C GLY A 106 -5.00 15.58 8.35
N ARG A 107 -5.60 15.82 7.18
CA ARG A 107 -6.49 14.82 6.53
C ARG A 107 -5.72 13.57 6.12
N THR A 108 -4.55 13.74 5.48
CA THR A 108 -3.68 12.61 5.10
C THR A 108 -3.32 11.76 6.31
N ARG A 109 -2.95 12.42 7.43
CA ARG A 109 -2.62 11.72 8.67
C ARG A 109 -3.80 10.94 9.22
N LEU A 110 -4.98 11.55 9.29
CA LEU A 110 -6.17 10.89 9.83
C LEU A 110 -6.52 9.65 9.02
N ALA A 111 -6.62 9.78 7.70
CA ALA A 111 -6.87 8.64 6.81
C ALA A 111 -5.81 7.53 6.97
N ASN A 112 -4.52 7.91 7.04
CA ASN A 112 -3.45 6.95 7.21
C ASN A 112 -3.45 6.28 8.60
N ASP A 113 -3.79 6.99 9.68
CA ASP A 113 -3.86 6.43 11.04
C ASP A 113 -5.04 5.45 11.17
N ASP A 114 -6.19 5.76 10.57
CA ASP A 114 -7.37 4.89 10.52
C ASP A 114 -7.05 3.62 9.73
N HIS A 115 -6.54 3.77 8.51
CA HIS A 115 -6.09 2.68 7.64
C HIS A 115 -5.10 1.74 8.34
N MET A 116 -3.98 2.26 8.85
CA MET A 116 -2.97 1.44 9.54
C MET A 116 -3.56 0.71 10.74
N GLY A 117 -4.46 1.39 11.49
CA GLY A 117 -5.11 0.80 12.66
C GLY A 117 -5.98 -0.40 12.31
N GLU A 118 -6.70 -0.36 11.21
CA GLU A 118 -7.55 -1.45 10.71
C GLU A 118 -6.71 -2.56 10.11
N GLU A 119 -5.80 -2.24 9.22
CA GLU A 119 -4.94 -3.23 8.58
C GLU A 119 -4.11 -4.02 9.61
N GLU A 120 -3.55 -3.37 10.63
CA GLU A 120 -2.78 -4.05 11.69
C GLU A 120 -3.63 -5.03 12.51
N ARG A 121 -4.89 -4.66 12.81
CA ARG A 121 -5.80 -5.50 13.61
C ARG A 121 -6.39 -6.64 12.81
N GLU A 122 -6.65 -6.41 11.52
CA GLU A 122 -7.48 -7.26 10.67
C GLU A 122 -6.65 -7.93 9.57
N GLY A 123 -6.35 -7.24 8.48
CA GLY A 123 -5.71 -7.80 7.29
C GLY A 123 -4.35 -8.45 7.54
N LEU A 124 -3.44 -7.77 8.26
CA LEU A 124 -2.13 -8.33 8.58
C LEU A 124 -2.22 -9.49 9.56
N ALA A 125 -3.12 -9.40 10.54
CA ALA A 125 -3.32 -10.46 11.53
C ALA A 125 -3.95 -11.70 10.89
N ASP A 126 -4.93 -11.53 9.99
CA ASP A 126 -5.56 -12.59 9.24
C ASP A 126 -4.58 -13.26 8.28
N PHE A 127 -3.88 -12.50 7.48
CA PHE A 127 -2.87 -13.01 6.56
C PHE A 127 -1.75 -13.78 7.27
N ARG A 128 -1.33 -13.30 8.45
CA ARG A 128 -0.32 -13.98 9.26
C ARG A 128 -0.79 -15.34 9.77
N ARG A 129 -2.07 -15.50 10.06
CA ARG A 129 -2.67 -16.77 10.51
C ARG A 129 -2.84 -17.78 9.39
N HIS A 130 -3.20 -17.33 8.18
CA HIS A 130 -3.64 -18.22 7.10
C HIS A 130 -2.63 -18.39 5.97
N ALA A 131 -1.76 -17.42 5.71
CA ALA A 131 -0.74 -17.53 4.68
C ALA A 131 0.51 -18.27 5.18
N PRO A 132 1.02 -19.28 4.42
CA PRO A 132 2.25 -19.97 4.78
C PRO A 132 3.44 -19.03 4.90
N ILE A 133 4.33 -19.28 5.88
CA ILE A 133 5.52 -18.44 6.12
C ILE A 133 6.39 -18.28 4.87
N GLY A 134 6.55 -19.32 4.06
CA GLY A 134 7.33 -19.26 2.81
C GLY A 134 6.74 -18.30 1.78
N LEU A 135 5.40 -18.16 1.71
CA LEU A 135 4.74 -17.15 0.88
C LEU A 135 4.99 -15.76 1.42
N ARG A 136 4.78 -15.54 2.72
CA ARG A 136 4.99 -14.24 3.37
C ARG A 136 6.43 -13.73 3.22
N GLU A 137 7.42 -14.63 3.31
CA GLU A 137 8.83 -14.30 3.07
C GLU A 137 9.12 -14.04 1.58
N ALA A 138 8.46 -14.75 0.65
CA ALA A 138 8.60 -14.49 -0.79
C ALA A 138 8.06 -13.10 -1.15
N LEU A 139 6.88 -12.75 -0.65
CA LEU A 139 6.29 -11.41 -0.80
C LEU A 139 7.15 -10.33 -0.13
N GLY A 140 7.70 -10.61 1.04
CA GLY A 140 8.61 -9.69 1.73
C GLY A 140 9.90 -9.40 0.93
N ARG A 141 10.40 -10.36 0.14
CA ARG A 141 11.51 -10.09 -0.81
C ARG A 141 11.08 -9.15 -1.93
N GLN A 142 9.91 -9.41 -2.54
CA GLN A 142 9.36 -8.57 -3.61
C GLN A 142 9.09 -7.14 -3.12
N TYR A 143 8.48 -7.02 -1.93
CA TYR A 143 8.21 -5.74 -1.29
C TYR A 143 9.49 -4.90 -1.12
N ARG A 144 10.53 -5.48 -0.51
CA ARG A 144 11.81 -4.77 -0.29
C ARG A 144 12.50 -4.40 -1.59
N GLU A 145 12.48 -5.28 -2.58
CA GLU A 145 13.07 -5.01 -3.89
C GLU A 145 12.35 -3.84 -4.56
N PHE A 146 11.02 -3.85 -4.54
CA PHE A 146 10.22 -2.79 -5.10
C PHE A 146 10.45 -1.44 -4.42
N MET A 147 10.39 -1.40 -3.08
CA MET A 147 10.63 -0.18 -2.30
C MET A 147 12.03 0.39 -2.53
N ALA A 148 13.04 -0.46 -2.70
CA ALA A 148 14.40 -0.02 -3.01
C ALA A 148 14.53 0.56 -4.44
N GLN A 149 13.74 0.08 -5.39
CA GLN A 149 13.74 0.56 -6.77
C GLN A 149 12.88 1.82 -6.96
N HIS A 150 11.90 2.04 -6.08
CA HIS A 150 10.95 3.15 -6.14
C HIS A 150 10.99 3.99 -4.86
N PRO A 151 12.08 4.75 -4.62
CA PRO A 151 12.14 5.66 -3.47
C PRO A 151 11.21 6.88 -3.61
N THR A 152 10.60 7.05 -4.78
CA THR A 152 9.61 8.08 -5.10
C THR A 152 8.56 7.50 -6.03
N THR A 153 7.47 8.24 -6.26
CA THR A 153 6.39 7.87 -7.20
C THR A 153 6.79 7.91 -8.67
N LYS A 154 8.01 8.30 -8.99
CA LYS A 154 8.48 8.43 -10.39
C LYS A 154 8.39 7.12 -11.16
N GLY A 155 7.61 7.14 -12.24
CA GLY A 155 7.42 5.98 -13.13
C GLY A 155 6.30 5.04 -12.65
N LEU A 156 5.64 5.34 -11.54
CA LEU A 156 4.45 4.65 -11.08
C LEU A 156 3.19 5.38 -11.54
N SER A 157 2.14 4.63 -11.81
CA SER A 157 0.81 5.18 -12.08
C SER A 157 0.03 5.23 -10.77
N ILE A 158 0.17 6.34 -10.05
CA ILE A 158 -0.55 6.58 -8.80
C ILE A 158 -1.92 7.18 -9.16
N VAL A 159 -2.94 6.37 -9.07
CA VAL A 159 -4.32 6.74 -9.39
C VAL A 159 -5.27 6.12 -8.38
N ASP A 160 -6.38 6.81 -8.13
CA ASP A 160 -7.45 6.25 -7.31
C ASP A 160 -8.05 5.03 -7.98
N ARG A 161 -8.50 4.09 -7.17
CA ARG A 161 -9.15 2.87 -7.61
C ARG A 161 -10.55 2.80 -7.06
N ASP A 162 -11.47 2.36 -7.87
CA ASP A 162 -12.78 1.96 -7.37
C ASP A 162 -12.63 0.63 -6.61
N PRO A 163 -13.01 0.57 -5.32
CA PRO A 163 -12.77 -0.60 -4.47
C PRO A 163 -13.43 -1.88 -5.01
N GLU A 164 -14.69 -1.81 -5.44
CA GLU A 164 -15.43 -2.97 -5.96
C GLU A 164 -14.80 -3.48 -7.26
N SER A 165 -14.49 -2.57 -8.19
CA SER A 165 -13.80 -2.92 -9.45
C SER A 165 -12.43 -3.57 -9.18
N TYR A 166 -11.69 -3.08 -8.17
CA TYR A 166 -10.41 -3.66 -7.80
C TYR A 166 -10.56 -5.11 -7.33
N VAL A 167 -11.51 -5.39 -6.45
CA VAL A 167 -11.77 -6.75 -5.93
C VAL A 167 -12.21 -7.68 -7.06
N GLU A 168 -13.15 -7.24 -7.92
CA GLU A 168 -13.62 -8.00 -9.07
C GLU A 168 -12.46 -8.36 -10.03
N GLU A 169 -11.55 -7.43 -10.31
CA GLU A 169 -10.36 -7.68 -11.14
C GLU A 169 -9.46 -8.78 -10.53
N GLN A 170 -9.23 -8.75 -9.21
CA GLN A 170 -8.39 -9.74 -8.53
C GLN A 170 -9.04 -11.12 -8.54
N GLU A 171 -10.34 -11.22 -8.34
CA GLU A 171 -11.10 -12.47 -8.43
C GLU A 171 -11.13 -13.03 -9.85
N GLY A 172 -11.39 -12.17 -10.85
CA GLY A 172 -11.39 -12.55 -12.27
C GLY A 172 -10.03 -13.09 -12.72
N ALA A 173 -8.94 -12.50 -12.28
CA ALA A 173 -7.58 -12.99 -12.52
C ALA A 173 -7.32 -14.36 -11.90
N THR A 174 -8.02 -14.69 -10.80
CA THR A 174 -7.91 -15.98 -10.10
C THR A 174 -8.73 -17.08 -10.78
N ARG A 175 -9.86 -16.73 -11.41
CA ARG A 175 -10.79 -17.64 -12.11
C ARG A 175 -10.41 -17.93 -13.56
N SER A 176 -9.46 -17.21 -14.17
CA SER A 176 -9.00 -17.49 -15.54
C SER A 176 -8.33 -18.87 -15.61
N PRO A 177 -8.84 -19.84 -16.40
CA PRO A 177 -8.23 -21.16 -16.50
C PRO A 177 -6.82 -21.01 -17.08
N ARG A 178 -5.84 -21.67 -16.47
CA ARG A 178 -4.54 -21.92 -17.12
C ARG A 178 -4.85 -22.46 -18.50
N LYS A 179 -4.42 -21.78 -19.57
CA LYS A 179 -4.44 -22.36 -20.90
C LYS A 179 -3.67 -23.67 -20.81
N ASP A 180 -4.38 -24.78 -20.85
CA ASP A 180 -3.78 -26.08 -21.02
C ASP A 180 -2.97 -26.07 -22.31
N PHE A 181 -1.66 -26.02 -22.17
CA PHE A 181 -0.75 -26.42 -23.25
C PHE A 181 -0.81 -27.94 -23.28
N SER A 182 -1.92 -28.48 -23.78
CA SER A 182 -1.99 -29.83 -24.29
C SER A 182 -1.08 -29.89 -25.51
N LEU A 183 0.14 -30.34 -25.30
CA LEU A 183 1.00 -30.78 -26.38
C LEU A 183 0.31 -31.97 -27.03
N GLY A 184 -0.34 -31.73 -28.19
CA GLY A 184 -0.82 -32.75 -29.06
C GLY A 184 0.32 -33.67 -29.49
N ILE A 185 0.52 -34.75 -28.76
CA ILE A 185 1.36 -35.87 -29.20
C ILE A 185 0.56 -36.58 -30.26
N GLY A 186 0.82 -36.24 -31.52
CA GLY A 186 0.27 -36.93 -32.67
C GLY A 186 0.62 -38.41 -32.64
N SER A 187 -0.42 -39.24 -32.63
CA SER A 187 -0.32 -40.70 -32.82
C SER A 187 0.22 -40.98 -34.21
N LEU A 188 1.47 -41.41 -34.32
CA LEU A 188 1.99 -42.06 -35.49
C LEU A 188 1.52 -43.52 -35.46
N LYS A 189 0.44 -43.82 -36.16
CA LYS A 189 0.19 -45.18 -36.68
C LYS A 189 0.95 -45.25 -38.01
N GLY A 190 2.02 -46.04 -38.00
CA GLY A 190 2.70 -46.51 -39.20
C GLY A 190 2.18 -47.88 -39.56
N GLU A 191 2.00 -48.07 -40.82
CA GLU A 191 1.96 -49.39 -41.50
C GLU A 191 3.30 -50.06 -41.44
#